data_e3f639130e999c9df316abf4d86e8539
#
_entry.id   e3f639130e999c9df316abf4d86e8539
#
_cell.length_a   1.000
_cell.length_b   1.000
_cell.length_c   1.000
_cell.angle_alpha   90.00
_cell.angle_beta   90.00
_cell.angle_gamma   90.00
#
_symmetry.space_group_name_H-M   'P 1'
#
loop_
_entity.id
_entity.type
_entity.pdbx_description
1 polymer ?
#
loop_
_entity_poly.entity_id
_entity_poly.type
_entity_poly.pdbx_seq_one_letter_code
_entity_poly.pdbx_strand_id
1 'polypeptide(L)'
;ASTTLTPVSEGDDPAIAVASEAKPAAAADLSTAGAAFGEETLDWMHFSDNGASPVSRANGTAINSVRFDAGRGFSDYVALSWNDGDTEASNSGSTNGTCTPGSITISVIVTPDTKHILLYTGAWKGTNTVEVYSQGGSLIHTAQSFSGDNTSNRQLVTLNVDAEESGVLVIKINLSNEWDDGSNVSLAALAVTGNSAGTAADAD
;
A
#
# COMPACT_ATOMS: atom_id res chain seq x y z
N ALA A 1 -53.32 -5.54 -4.22
CA ALA A 1 -52.28 -4.61 -4.64
C ALA A 1 -50.94 -5.29 -4.43
N SER A 2 -50.24 -5.62 -5.53
CA SER A 2 -48.90 -6.23 -5.49
C SER A 2 -47.89 -5.10 -5.56
N THR A 3 -47.09 -4.94 -4.51
CA THR A 3 -45.99 -3.97 -4.48
C THR A 3 -44.77 -4.64 -5.11
N THR A 4 -44.46 -4.26 -6.32
CA THR A 4 -43.20 -4.65 -6.97
C THR A 4 -42.07 -3.85 -6.30
N LEU A 5 -41.21 -4.52 -5.55
CA LEU A 5 -39.96 -3.92 -5.07
C LEU A 5 -39.04 -3.74 -6.29
N THR A 6 -38.76 -2.49 -6.63
CA THR A 6 -37.71 -2.16 -7.58
C THR A 6 -36.40 -2.56 -6.94
N PRO A 7 -35.51 -3.37 -7.57
CA PRO A 7 -34.18 -3.60 -7.03
C PRO A 7 -33.49 -2.24 -6.94
N VAL A 8 -32.95 -1.94 -5.75
CA VAL A 8 -31.99 -0.85 -5.57
C VAL A 8 -30.78 -1.27 -6.43
N SER A 9 -30.43 -0.46 -7.42
CA SER A 9 -29.17 -0.67 -8.15
C SER A 9 -28.07 -0.63 -7.08
N GLU A 10 -27.32 -1.72 -6.94
CA GLU A 10 -26.04 -1.68 -6.25
C GLU A 10 -25.30 -0.54 -6.94
N GLY A 11 -24.93 0.50 -6.16
CA GLY A 11 -24.20 1.63 -6.69
C GLY A 11 -22.97 1.09 -7.38
N ASP A 12 -22.79 1.40 -8.65
CA ASP A 12 -21.60 1.01 -9.39
C ASP A 12 -20.40 1.48 -8.61
N ASP A 13 -19.51 0.54 -8.21
CA ASP A 13 -18.21 0.89 -7.63
C ASP A 13 -17.52 1.84 -8.62
N PRO A 14 -16.84 2.91 -8.13
CA PRO A 14 -16.14 3.83 -9.02
C PRO A 14 -15.25 3.07 -9.99
N ALA A 15 -15.20 3.49 -11.24
CA ALA A 15 -14.35 2.87 -12.24
C ALA A 15 -12.87 3.17 -11.88
N ILE A 16 -12.22 2.19 -11.27
CA ILE A 16 -10.81 2.24 -10.90
C ILE A 16 -10.08 1.07 -11.57
N ALA A 17 -9.14 1.39 -12.44
CA ALA A 17 -8.25 0.40 -13.05
C ALA A 17 -6.92 0.36 -12.28
N VAL A 18 -6.36 -0.85 -12.11
CA VAL A 18 -5.09 -1.08 -11.45
C VAL A 18 -4.21 -1.99 -12.30
N ALA A 19 -2.96 -1.62 -12.47
CA ALA A 19 -1.89 -2.47 -12.98
C ALA A 19 -0.75 -2.52 -11.95
N SER A 20 0.19 -3.46 -12.08
CA SER A 20 1.28 -3.56 -11.10
C SER A 20 2.60 -3.98 -11.74
N GLU A 21 3.68 -3.58 -11.08
CA GLU A 21 5.02 -4.10 -11.28
C GLU A 21 5.66 -4.40 -9.93
N ALA A 22 6.63 -5.32 -9.91
CA ALA A 22 7.41 -5.65 -8.73
C ALA A 22 8.90 -5.66 -9.09
N LYS A 23 9.72 -5.08 -8.22
CA LYS A 23 11.18 -5.08 -8.34
C LYS A 23 11.84 -5.20 -6.97
N PRO A 24 13.10 -5.64 -6.88
CA PRO A 24 13.81 -5.63 -5.61
C PRO A 24 13.75 -4.25 -4.96
N ALA A 25 13.43 -4.20 -3.67
CA ALA A 25 13.40 -2.96 -2.92
C ALA A 25 14.82 -2.38 -2.78
N ALA A 26 14.92 -1.05 -2.85
CA ALA A 26 16.14 -0.30 -2.61
C ALA A 26 15.87 0.79 -1.57
N ALA A 27 16.94 1.35 -1.00
CA ALA A 27 16.83 2.49 -0.08
C ALA A 27 16.05 3.64 -0.75
N ALA A 28 15.17 4.27 0.00
CA ALA A 28 14.28 5.31 -0.51
C ALA A 28 13.95 6.36 0.55
N ASP A 29 13.59 7.55 0.09
CA ASP A 29 13.01 8.62 0.91
C ASP A 29 11.50 8.65 0.69
N LEU A 30 10.73 8.36 1.74
CA LEU A 30 9.27 8.30 1.70
C LEU A 30 8.66 9.69 1.44
N SER A 31 9.28 10.76 1.93
CA SER A 31 8.81 12.13 1.72
C SER A 31 8.84 12.56 0.25
N THR A 32 9.71 11.93 -0.55
CA THR A 32 9.90 12.22 -1.98
C THR A 32 9.62 11.01 -2.88
N ALA A 33 8.83 10.05 -2.41
CA ALA A 33 8.56 8.80 -3.13
C ALA A 33 7.97 9.03 -4.55
N GLY A 34 7.24 10.10 -4.77
CA GLY A 34 6.68 10.49 -6.07
C GLY A 34 7.71 11.00 -7.07
N ALA A 35 8.88 11.47 -6.62
CA ALA A 35 9.86 12.12 -7.50
C ALA A 35 10.35 11.22 -8.66
N ALA A 36 10.42 9.90 -8.46
CA ALA A 36 10.82 8.95 -9.49
C ALA A 36 9.84 8.90 -10.68
N PHE A 37 8.60 9.36 -10.49
CA PHE A 37 7.53 9.40 -11.48
C PHE A 37 7.23 10.82 -11.97
N GLY A 38 7.92 11.84 -11.44
CA GLY A 38 7.59 13.25 -11.69
C GLY A 38 6.31 13.69 -10.97
N GLU A 39 5.97 13.05 -9.85
CA GLU A 39 4.77 13.23 -9.05
C GLU A 39 5.10 13.76 -7.67
N GLU A 40 4.08 14.21 -6.95
CA GLU A 40 4.16 14.50 -5.54
C GLU A 40 3.90 13.24 -4.70
N THR A 41 4.49 13.18 -3.52
CA THR A 41 4.09 12.23 -2.50
C THR A 41 2.87 12.80 -1.79
N LEU A 42 1.73 12.12 -1.91
CA LEU A 42 0.46 12.55 -1.32
C LEU A 42 0.36 12.11 0.14
N ASP A 43 0.83 10.89 0.41
CA ASP A 43 0.81 10.30 1.76
C ASP A 43 1.84 9.18 1.88
N TRP A 44 2.25 8.84 3.11
CA TRP A 44 3.07 7.67 3.40
C TRP A 44 2.91 7.22 4.86
N MET A 45 3.17 5.94 5.11
CA MET A 45 3.30 5.34 6.44
C MET A 45 4.51 4.41 6.50
N HIS A 46 5.22 4.45 7.62
CA HIS A 46 6.30 3.53 7.97
C HIS A 46 5.92 2.73 9.21
N PHE A 47 6.19 1.43 9.18
CA PHE A 47 5.80 0.48 10.22
C PHE A 47 7.01 -0.05 10.96
N SER A 48 6.81 -0.31 12.26
CA SER A 48 7.76 -0.98 13.14
C SER A 48 6.99 -1.79 14.18
N ASP A 49 7.69 -2.56 14.98
CA ASP A 49 7.10 -3.35 16.07
C ASP A 49 5.92 -4.21 15.59
N ASN A 50 4.76 -4.06 16.20
CA ASN A 50 3.55 -4.80 15.82
C ASN A 50 2.68 -4.09 14.77
N GLY A 51 3.13 -2.97 14.23
CA GLY A 51 2.40 -2.16 13.25
C GLY A 51 1.26 -1.30 13.83
N ALA A 52 1.09 -1.27 15.15
CA ALA A 52 -0.01 -0.54 15.79
C ALA A 52 0.24 0.98 15.91
N SER A 53 1.49 1.40 15.83
CA SER A 53 1.90 2.80 15.98
C SER A 53 2.84 3.19 14.83
N PRO A 54 2.33 3.32 13.60
CA PRO A 54 3.14 3.76 12.46
C PRO A 54 3.58 5.21 12.62
N VAL A 55 4.69 5.57 11.97
CA VAL A 55 4.99 6.97 11.66
C VAL A 55 4.31 7.28 10.33
N SER A 56 3.55 8.36 10.28
CA SER A 56 2.81 8.79 9.10
C SER A 56 3.31 10.14 8.62
N ARG A 57 3.02 10.46 7.36
CA ARG A 57 3.24 11.80 6.84
C ARG A 57 2.38 12.81 7.61
N ALA A 58 2.98 13.94 8.03
CA ALA A 58 2.22 15.03 8.61
C ALA A 58 1.19 15.56 7.59
N ASN A 59 -0.09 15.58 7.99
CA ASN A 59 -1.23 15.94 7.14
C ASN A 59 -1.51 15.00 5.95
N GLY A 60 -0.99 13.78 5.94
CA GLY A 60 -1.39 12.75 4.98
C GLY A 60 -2.85 12.34 5.20
N THR A 61 -3.60 12.10 4.13
CA THR A 61 -5.04 11.76 4.19
C THR A 61 -5.45 10.64 3.24
N ALA A 62 -4.54 10.14 2.41
CA ALA A 62 -4.85 9.09 1.44
C ALA A 62 -4.87 7.69 2.05
N ILE A 63 -4.03 7.43 3.05
CA ILE A 63 -3.98 6.12 3.73
C ILE A 63 -4.98 6.14 4.88
N ASN A 64 -6.09 5.41 4.71
CA ASN A 64 -7.17 5.40 5.69
C ASN A 64 -6.89 4.44 6.85
N SER A 65 -6.38 3.24 6.58
CA SER A 65 -6.03 2.26 7.61
C SER A 65 -5.06 1.20 7.10
N VAL A 66 -4.26 0.66 8.01
CA VAL A 66 -3.45 -0.54 7.79
C VAL A 66 -3.60 -1.45 9.01
N ARG A 67 -3.89 -2.73 8.76
CA ARG A 67 -4.07 -3.74 9.79
C ARG A 67 -3.23 -4.96 9.49
N PHE A 68 -2.50 -5.43 10.49
CA PHE A 68 -1.73 -6.67 10.48
C PHE A 68 -2.45 -7.73 11.33
N ASP A 69 -2.59 -8.94 10.81
CA ASP A 69 -3.06 -10.07 11.59
C ASP A 69 -1.88 -10.63 12.40
N ALA A 70 -1.85 -10.39 13.72
CA ALA A 70 -0.76 -10.76 14.62
C ALA A 70 0.62 -10.20 14.21
N GLY A 71 0.69 -8.87 13.96
CA GLY A 71 1.92 -8.18 13.57
C GLY A 71 3.03 -8.27 14.59
N ARG A 72 4.28 -8.37 14.12
CA ARG A 72 5.52 -8.33 14.91
C ARG A 72 6.63 -7.63 14.14
N GLY A 73 7.51 -6.93 14.87
CA GLY A 73 8.60 -6.17 14.28
C GLY A 73 9.75 -7.03 13.77
N PHE A 74 10.44 -6.49 12.78
CA PHE A 74 11.74 -6.94 12.32
C PHE A 74 12.59 -5.73 11.91
N SER A 75 13.89 -5.91 11.70
CA SER A 75 14.84 -4.80 11.52
C SER A 75 15.89 -5.06 10.45
N ASP A 76 15.53 -5.73 9.37
CA ASP A 76 16.47 -6.06 8.30
C ASP A 76 15.95 -5.67 6.90
N TYR A 77 15.03 -4.69 6.82
CA TYR A 77 14.56 -4.15 5.55
C TYR A 77 15.61 -3.23 4.89
N VAL A 78 15.34 -2.72 3.70
CA VAL A 78 16.16 -1.64 3.10
C VAL A 78 15.97 -0.36 3.90
N ALA A 79 16.94 0.54 3.88
CA ALA A 79 16.87 1.80 4.60
C ALA A 79 15.80 2.72 3.99
N LEU A 80 14.82 3.12 4.81
CA LEU A 80 13.77 4.06 4.46
C LEU A 80 13.93 5.33 5.29
N SER A 81 13.94 6.48 4.65
CA SER A 81 14.09 7.79 5.30
C SER A 81 12.84 8.65 5.09
N TRP A 82 12.71 9.70 5.87
CA TRP A 82 11.68 10.74 5.74
C TRP A 82 12.07 12.02 6.47
N ASN A 83 11.41 13.13 6.15
CA ASN A 83 11.65 14.44 6.77
C ASN A 83 10.36 15.25 7.04
N ASP A 84 9.19 14.64 6.86
CA ASP A 84 7.87 15.26 7.04
C ASP A 84 6.90 14.37 7.81
N GLY A 85 7.41 13.59 8.77
CA GLY A 85 6.60 12.71 9.63
C GLY A 85 5.86 13.45 10.74
N ASP A 86 4.79 12.83 11.24
CA ASP A 86 3.92 13.35 12.31
C ASP A 86 4.50 13.14 13.72
N THR A 87 4.73 11.89 14.12
CA THR A 87 5.23 11.54 15.45
C THR A 87 6.76 11.50 15.52
N GLU A 88 7.42 11.23 14.42
CA GLU A 88 8.86 11.31 14.22
C GLU A 88 9.12 12.17 12.99
N ALA A 89 9.45 13.45 13.20
CA ALA A 89 9.55 14.45 12.14
C ALA A 89 10.53 14.07 11.02
N SER A 90 11.62 13.36 11.36
CA SER A 90 12.60 12.90 10.38
C SER A 90 13.34 11.65 10.84
N ASN A 91 13.73 10.82 9.88
CA ASN A 91 14.62 9.68 10.09
C ASN A 91 15.56 9.54 8.88
N SER A 92 16.81 9.23 9.11
CA SER A 92 17.85 9.18 8.07
C SER A 92 18.01 7.79 7.42
N GLY A 93 17.26 6.78 7.88
CA GLY A 93 17.35 5.43 7.30
C GLY A 93 16.91 4.34 8.27
N SER A 94 15.60 4.17 8.47
CA SER A 94 15.05 3.05 9.23
C SER A 94 15.08 1.77 8.40
N THR A 95 15.54 0.68 9.00
CA THR A 95 15.45 -0.68 8.42
C THR A 95 14.36 -1.53 9.07
N ASN A 96 13.51 -0.92 9.88
CA ASN A 96 12.43 -1.60 10.57
C ASN A 96 11.24 -1.88 9.64
N GLY A 97 10.44 -2.85 10.02
CA GLY A 97 9.18 -3.19 9.39
C GLY A 97 8.32 -4.05 10.29
N THR A 98 7.12 -4.35 9.85
CA THR A 98 6.20 -5.27 10.52
C THR A 98 5.93 -6.47 9.63
N CYS A 99 6.00 -7.67 10.18
CA CYS A 99 5.66 -8.92 9.51
C CYS A 99 4.52 -9.64 10.22
N THR A 100 3.85 -10.54 9.51
CA THR A 100 2.74 -11.34 10.04
C THR A 100 2.71 -12.73 9.39
N PRO A 101 2.35 -13.78 10.16
CA PRO A 101 2.05 -15.10 9.58
C PRO A 101 0.67 -15.16 8.90
N GLY A 102 -0.13 -14.11 8.98
CA GLY A 102 -1.46 -14.00 8.40
C GLY A 102 -1.49 -13.07 7.18
N SER A 103 -2.37 -12.09 7.23
CA SER A 103 -2.54 -11.09 6.16
C SER A 103 -2.35 -9.67 6.66
N ILE A 104 -2.08 -8.78 5.71
CA ILE A 104 -2.06 -7.33 5.91
C ILE A 104 -3.19 -6.75 5.07
N THR A 105 -4.06 -5.98 5.68
CA THR A 105 -5.16 -5.29 4.99
C THR A 105 -4.94 -3.79 5.04
N ILE A 106 -4.95 -3.16 3.88
CA ILE A 106 -4.69 -1.73 3.68
C ILE A 106 -5.91 -1.12 3.02
N SER A 107 -6.36 0.02 3.51
CA SER A 107 -7.42 0.83 2.89
C SER A 107 -6.85 2.17 2.45
N VAL A 108 -6.95 2.49 1.16
CA VAL A 108 -6.43 3.72 0.56
C VAL A 108 -7.56 4.46 -0.14
N ILE A 109 -7.70 5.75 0.17
CA ILE A 109 -8.56 6.66 -0.56
C ILE A 109 -7.81 7.08 -1.82
N VAL A 110 -8.40 6.83 -2.98
CA VAL A 110 -7.87 7.22 -4.29
C VAL A 110 -8.76 8.28 -4.91
N THR A 111 -8.14 9.16 -5.68
CA THR A 111 -8.80 10.23 -6.44
C THR A 111 -8.26 10.18 -7.88
N PRO A 112 -8.83 10.93 -8.84
CA PRO A 112 -8.26 11.06 -10.17
C PRO A 112 -6.81 11.54 -10.20
N ASP A 113 -6.37 12.23 -9.14
CA ASP A 113 -4.98 12.67 -8.98
C ASP A 113 -4.03 11.56 -8.49
N THR A 114 -4.55 10.51 -7.85
CA THR A 114 -3.74 9.36 -7.40
C THR A 114 -3.21 8.58 -8.60
N LYS A 115 -1.90 8.35 -8.66
CA LYS A 115 -1.26 7.64 -9.78
C LYS A 115 -0.57 6.35 -9.37
N HIS A 116 0.11 6.36 -8.22
CA HIS A 116 0.79 5.15 -7.75
C HIS A 116 0.55 4.91 -6.25
N ILE A 117 0.50 3.62 -5.89
CA ILE A 117 0.62 3.15 -4.51
C ILE A 117 1.85 2.26 -4.45
N LEU A 118 2.80 2.61 -3.61
CA LEU A 118 4.09 1.96 -3.45
C LEU A 118 4.08 1.11 -2.18
N LEU A 119 4.23 -0.21 -2.30
CA LEU A 119 4.25 -1.13 -1.19
C LEU A 119 5.68 -1.67 -1.00
N TYR A 120 6.36 -1.26 0.06
CA TYR A 120 7.65 -1.80 0.49
C TYR A 120 7.41 -3.06 1.31
N THR A 121 7.30 -4.19 0.64
CA THR A 121 6.80 -5.46 1.18
C THR A 121 7.82 -6.58 1.05
N GLY A 122 7.56 -7.73 1.65
CA GLY A 122 8.49 -8.86 1.62
C GLY A 122 7.83 -10.19 1.91
N ALA A 123 8.60 -11.26 1.71
CA ALA A 123 8.25 -12.62 2.08
C ALA A 123 9.44 -13.31 2.75
N TRP A 124 9.15 -14.16 3.74
CA TRP A 124 10.09 -15.05 4.42
C TRP A 124 9.47 -16.44 4.51
N LYS A 125 10.16 -17.46 3.97
CA LYS A 125 9.71 -18.85 4.00
C LYS A 125 8.27 -19.06 3.53
N GLY A 126 7.87 -18.33 2.51
CA GLY A 126 6.51 -18.39 1.97
C GLY A 126 6.36 -17.50 0.75
N THR A 127 5.16 -17.41 0.24
CA THR A 127 4.82 -16.59 -0.93
C THR A 127 3.95 -15.41 -0.53
N ASN A 128 4.38 -14.22 -0.93
CA ASN A 128 3.60 -12.99 -0.83
C ASN A 128 2.72 -12.83 -2.07
N THR A 129 1.45 -12.62 -1.88
CA THR A 129 0.48 -12.31 -2.94
C THR A 129 -0.24 -11.03 -2.58
N VAL A 130 -0.23 -10.05 -3.50
CA VAL A 130 -0.91 -8.76 -3.33
C VAL A 130 -2.16 -8.76 -4.19
N GLU A 131 -3.31 -8.57 -3.56
CA GLU A 131 -4.63 -8.48 -4.21
C GLU A 131 -5.26 -7.13 -3.93
N VAL A 132 -5.89 -6.54 -4.94
CA VAL A 132 -6.56 -5.24 -4.86
C VAL A 132 -8.05 -5.42 -5.10
N TYR A 133 -8.85 -4.91 -4.19
CA TYR A 133 -10.31 -4.98 -4.21
C TYR A 133 -10.91 -3.58 -4.25
N SER A 134 -12.10 -3.47 -4.84
CA SER A 134 -12.97 -2.31 -4.65
C SER A 134 -13.49 -2.25 -3.20
N GLN A 135 -14.07 -1.13 -2.82
CA GLN A 135 -14.75 -0.97 -1.53
C GLN A 135 -15.91 -1.97 -1.37
N GLY A 136 -16.59 -2.32 -2.44
CA GLY A 136 -17.66 -3.31 -2.47
C GLY A 136 -17.19 -4.76 -2.39
N GLY A 137 -15.88 -5.00 -2.38
CA GLY A 137 -15.26 -6.32 -2.23
C GLY A 137 -15.02 -7.08 -3.54
N SER A 138 -15.21 -6.46 -4.69
CA SER A 138 -14.87 -7.04 -5.99
C SER A 138 -13.37 -7.02 -6.22
N LEU A 139 -12.79 -8.15 -6.63
CA LEU A 139 -11.37 -8.23 -6.99
C LEU A 139 -11.12 -7.43 -8.28
N ILE A 140 -10.24 -6.42 -8.19
CA ILE A 140 -9.85 -5.56 -9.31
C ILE A 140 -8.57 -6.09 -9.97
N HIS A 141 -7.58 -6.47 -9.16
CA HIS A 141 -6.24 -6.81 -9.65
C HIS A 141 -5.53 -7.77 -8.70
N THR A 142 -4.69 -8.64 -9.26
CA THR A 142 -3.73 -9.46 -8.50
C THR A 142 -2.33 -9.17 -9.05
N ALA A 143 -1.44 -8.68 -8.19
CA ALA A 143 -0.06 -8.43 -8.54
C ALA A 143 0.73 -9.75 -8.64
N GLN A 144 1.87 -9.71 -9.31
CA GLN A 144 2.77 -10.86 -9.40
C GLN A 144 3.23 -11.30 -8.00
N SER A 145 3.03 -12.58 -7.69
CA SER A 145 3.51 -13.18 -6.44
C SER A 145 5.02 -13.36 -6.45
N PHE A 146 5.64 -13.27 -5.29
CA PHE A 146 7.06 -13.58 -5.10
C PHE A 146 7.28 -14.36 -3.79
N SER A 147 8.30 -15.19 -3.76
CA SER A 147 8.60 -16.06 -2.61
C SER A 147 9.92 -15.68 -1.97
N GLY A 148 9.98 -15.80 -0.65
CA GLY A 148 11.21 -15.77 0.14
C GLY A 148 11.55 -17.18 0.60
N ASP A 149 12.78 -17.59 0.36
CA ASP A 149 13.34 -18.87 0.84
C ASP A 149 13.82 -18.73 2.30
N ASN A 150 14.99 -19.26 2.64
CA ASN A 150 15.63 -19.02 3.95
C ASN A 150 16.25 -17.62 4.09
N THR A 151 16.04 -16.75 3.09
CA THR A 151 16.41 -15.33 3.10
C THR A 151 15.19 -14.49 2.83
N SER A 152 15.12 -13.30 3.41
CA SER A 152 14.04 -12.36 3.12
C SER A 152 14.08 -11.95 1.65
N ASN A 153 12.95 -12.06 0.95
CA ASN A 153 12.75 -11.45 -0.36
C ASN A 153 12.02 -10.13 -0.18
N ARG A 154 12.70 -9.02 -0.41
CA ARG A 154 12.19 -7.66 -0.23
C ARG A 154 11.93 -7.04 -1.57
N GLN A 155 10.69 -6.65 -1.81
CA GLN A 155 10.22 -6.10 -3.07
C GLN A 155 9.54 -4.75 -2.86
N LEU A 156 9.70 -3.88 -3.83
CA LEU A 156 8.81 -2.75 -4.05
C LEU A 156 7.76 -3.18 -5.06
N VAL A 157 6.51 -3.31 -4.60
CA VAL A 157 5.35 -3.51 -5.47
C VAL A 157 4.73 -2.15 -5.74
N THR A 158 4.73 -1.74 -7.00
CA THR A 158 4.11 -0.49 -7.47
C THR A 158 2.76 -0.84 -8.08
N LEU A 159 1.69 -0.28 -7.55
CA LEU A 159 0.36 -0.32 -8.14
C LEU A 159 0.15 0.98 -8.92
N ASN A 160 -0.03 0.88 -10.23
CA ASN A 160 -0.43 1.99 -11.09
C ASN A 160 -1.95 2.12 -11.00
N VAL A 161 -2.44 3.27 -10.60
CA VAL A 161 -3.86 3.53 -10.37
C VAL A 161 -4.38 4.52 -11.41
N ASP A 162 -5.49 4.17 -12.02
CA ASP A 162 -6.27 5.07 -12.90
C ASP A 162 -7.71 5.10 -12.37
N ALA A 163 -8.07 6.18 -11.70
CA ALA A 163 -9.38 6.39 -11.11
C ALA A 163 -10.08 7.54 -11.82
N GLU A 164 -11.27 7.27 -12.36
CA GLU A 164 -12.11 8.31 -12.97
C GLU A 164 -12.80 9.15 -11.90
N GLU A 165 -13.09 8.56 -10.74
CA GLU A 165 -13.75 9.18 -9.59
C GLU A 165 -13.01 8.83 -8.30
N SER A 166 -13.28 9.59 -7.24
CA SER A 166 -12.77 9.26 -5.91
C SER A 166 -13.43 7.99 -5.38
N GLY A 167 -12.62 7.11 -4.79
CA GLY A 167 -13.08 5.85 -4.24
C GLY A 167 -12.13 5.29 -3.20
N VAL A 168 -12.35 4.06 -2.78
CA VAL A 168 -11.49 3.35 -1.83
C VAL A 168 -11.04 2.05 -2.44
N LEU A 169 -9.72 1.82 -2.41
CA LEU A 169 -9.12 0.54 -2.69
C LEU A 169 -8.81 -0.19 -1.39
N VAL A 170 -9.10 -1.49 -1.34
CA VAL A 170 -8.69 -2.38 -0.27
C VAL A 170 -7.61 -3.32 -0.81
N ILE A 171 -6.40 -3.19 -0.28
CA ILE A 171 -5.25 -3.99 -0.69
C ILE A 171 -5.02 -5.05 0.38
N LYS A 172 -4.90 -6.31 -0.04
CA LYS A 172 -4.56 -7.43 0.83
C LYS A 172 -3.23 -8.01 0.43
N ILE A 173 -2.32 -8.10 1.39
CA ILE A 173 -1.05 -8.82 1.26
C ILE A 173 -1.21 -10.12 2.01
N ASN A 174 -1.22 -11.23 1.30
CA ASN A 174 -1.50 -12.55 1.84
C ASN A 174 -0.26 -13.45 1.81
N LEU A 175 -0.08 -14.21 2.89
CA LEU A 175 0.87 -15.32 2.92
C LEU A 175 0.23 -16.54 2.29
N SER A 176 0.93 -17.16 1.33
CA SER A 176 0.57 -18.45 0.77
C SER A 176 1.83 -19.34 0.66
N ASN A 177 1.64 -20.65 0.43
CA ASN A 177 2.73 -21.61 0.37
C ASN A 177 3.67 -21.52 1.60
N GLU A 178 3.11 -21.59 2.79
CA GLU A 178 3.86 -21.60 4.04
C GLU A 178 4.78 -22.82 4.11
N TRP A 179 6.05 -22.62 4.50
CA TRP A 179 7.03 -23.70 4.58
C TRP A 179 7.23 -24.21 6.00
N ASP A 180 7.03 -23.34 6.99
CA ASP A 180 7.09 -23.67 8.42
C ASP A 180 6.39 -22.60 9.27
N ASP A 181 6.36 -22.79 10.58
CA ASP A 181 5.74 -21.87 11.55
C ASP A 181 6.39 -20.47 11.58
N GLY A 182 7.53 -20.29 10.94
CA GLY A 182 8.21 -19.00 10.81
C GLY A 182 7.82 -18.20 9.57
N SER A 183 7.05 -18.81 8.66
CA SER A 183 6.62 -18.17 7.41
C SER A 183 5.87 -16.87 7.65
N ASN A 184 6.19 -15.84 6.88
CA ASN A 184 5.51 -14.56 7.02
C ASN A 184 5.58 -13.69 5.74
N VAL A 185 4.66 -12.75 5.66
CA VAL A 185 4.73 -11.58 4.78
C VAL A 185 4.98 -10.33 5.61
N SER A 186 5.52 -9.30 5.00
CA SER A 186 5.89 -8.07 5.69
C SER A 186 5.50 -6.81 4.91
N LEU A 187 5.38 -5.72 5.66
CA LEU A 187 5.25 -4.36 5.13
C LEU A 187 6.13 -3.44 5.99
N ALA A 188 7.12 -2.82 5.38
CA ALA A 188 7.96 -1.82 6.05
C ALA A 188 7.36 -0.42 5.90
N ALA A 189 6.86 -0.10 4.71
CA ALA A 189 6.21 1.16 4.43
C ALA A 189 5.24 1.06 3.25
N LEU A 190 4.38 2.06 3.13
CA LEU A 190 3.66 2.33 1.89
C LEU A 190 3.66 3.83 1.63
N ALA A 191 3.58 4.20 0.35
CA ALA A 191 3.42 5.60 -0.07
C ALA A 191 2.37 5.70 -1.18
N VAL A 192 1.69 6.82 -1.22
CA VAL A 192 0.71 7.19 -2.25
C VAL A 192 1.23 8.41 -2.97
N THR A 193 1.29 8.36 -4.30
CA THR A 193 1.82 9.44 -5.12
C THR A 193 0.83 9.84 -6.21
N GLY A 194 0.98 11.03 -6.74
CA GLY A 194 0.11 11.52 -7.79
C GLY A 194 0.33 13.00 -8.11
N ASN A 195 -0.63 13.57 -8.79
CA ASN A 195 -0.59 14.99 -9.11
C ASN A 195 -1.02 15.83 -7.90
N SER A 196 -0.42 17.01 -7.69
CA SER A 196 -0.94 17.94 -6.70
C SER A 196 -2.31 18.48 -7.13
N ALA A 197 -3.25 18.49 -6.19
CA ALA A 197 -4.52 19.16 -6.41
C ALA A 197 -4.24 20.67 -6.61
N GLY A 198 -4.21 21.14 -7.87
CA GLY A 198 -4.07 22.57 -8.14
C GLY A 198 -3.24 23.02 -9.33
N THR A 199 -2.73 22.16 -10.18
CA THR A 199 -2.28 22.54 -11.52
C THR A 199 -3.32 22.19 -12.57
N ALA A 200 -4.52 22.76 -12.45
CA ALA A 200 -5.29 23.01 -13.66
C ALA A 200 -4.43 23.96 -14.50
N ALA A 201 -3.86 23.45 -15.61
CA ALA A 201 -3.20 24.30 -16.56
C ALA A 201 -4.21 25.39 -16.97
N ASP A 202 -3.85 26.64 -16.72
CA ASP A 202 -4.50 27.77 -17.38
C ASP A 202 -4.44 27.48 -18.88
N ALA A 203 -5.55 27.05 -19.44
CA ALA A 203 -5.72 26.96 -20.88
C ALA A 203 -6.09 28.37 -21.34
N ASP A 204 -5.08 29.11 -21.83
CA ASP A 204 -5.29 30.27 -22.68
C ASP A 204 -5.89 29.84 -24.05
#